data_5da25896f89d183476a743c3edf50f44
#
_entry.id   5da25896f89d183476a743c3edf50f44
#
_cell.length_a   1.000
_cell.length_b   1.000
_cell.length_c   1.000
_cell.angle_alpha   90.00
_cell.angle_beta   90.00
_cell.angle_gamma   90.00
#
_symmetry.space_group_name_H-M   'P 1'
#
loop_
_entity.id
_entity.type
_entity.pdbx_description
1 polymer ?
#
loop_
_entity_poly.entity_id
_entity_poly.type
_entity_poly.pdbx_seq_one_letter_code
_entity_poly.pdbx_strand_id
1 'polypeptide(L)'
;VEELLPSEEDEVLMYRMTEKILNEYGYDKYEISNYAKPGFESRHNLGYWSHIPYLGVGLNASSYLDEKRFENPSDMKDYLEIQSFGDAYEGARSLSVYEQMEEFMFLGLRKTKGISKKEFIERFGCSMDSVYGKQLIESMKQGMMKEEGDRVFLTQDGICLLYTSDA
;
A
#
# COMPACT_ATOMS: atom_id res chain seq x y z
N VAL A 1 -2.73 -30.75 5.96
CA VAL A 1 -2.35 -29.40 6.46
C VAL A 1 -3.48 -28.40 6.19
N GLU A 2 -4.17 -28.48 5.04
CA GLU A 2 -5.33 -27.61 4.71
C GLU A 2 -6.50 -27.72 5.70
N GLU A 3 -6.73 -28.89 6.30
CA GLU A 3 -7.80 -29.11 7.29
C GLU A 3 -7.59 -28.39 8.64
N LEU A 4 -6.40 -27.79 8.85
CA LEU A 4 -6.04 -27.07 10.08
C LEU A 4 -6.09 -25.54 9.92
N LEU A 5 -6.33 -25.05 8.71
CA LEU A 5 -6.46 -23.61 8.47
C LEU A 5 -7.90 -23.16 8.74
N PRO A 6 -8.08 -21.95 9.25
CA PRO A 6 -9.42 -21.35 9.40
C PRO A 6 -10.10 -21.23 8.03
N SER A 7 -11.43 -21.23 8.02
CA SER A 7 -12.19 -20.90 6.83
C SER A 7 -12.07 -19.41 6.51
N GLU A 8 -12.35 -18.99 5.27
CA GLU A 8 -12.40 -17.59 4.89
C GLU A 8 -13.35 -16.75 5.80
N GLU A 9 -14.48 -17.36 6.21
CA GLU A 9 -15.42 -16.71 7.13
C GLU A 9 -14.79 -16.52 8.53
N ASP A 10 -14.03 -17.49 9.01
CA ASP A 10 -13.32 -17.40 10.28
C ASP A 10 -12.19 -16.35 10.21
N GLU A 11 -11.47 -16.28 9.10
CA GLU A 11 -10.43 -15.26 8.89
C GLU A 11 -11.00 -13.84 8.93
N VAL A 12 -12.12 -13.60 8.23
CA VAL A 12 -12.83 -12.32 8.27
C VAL A 12 -13.33 -12.01 9.68
N LEU A 13 -13.84 -13.02 10.39
CA LEU A 13 -14.30 -12.85 11.77
C LEU A 13 -13.12 -12.49 12.70
N MET A 14 -12.01 -13.21 12.61
CA MET A 14 -10.80 -12.93 13.39
C MET A 14 -10.26 -11.52 13.12
N TYR A 15 -10.26 -11.10 11.86
CA TYR A 15 -9.84 -9.75 11.47
C TYR A 15 -10.72 -8.66 12.12
N ARG A 16 -12.05 -8.82 12.06
CA ARG A 16 -13.01 -7.90 12.70
C ARG A 16 -12.90 -7.89 14.22
N MET A 17 -12.72 -9.06 14.83
CA MET A 17 -12.53 -9.18 16.29
C MET A 17 -11.23 -8.50 16.74
N THR A 18 -10.15 -8.68 15.99
CA THR A 18 -8.86 -8.02 16.26
C THR A 18 -9.01 -6.51 16.27
N GLU A 19 -9.66 -5.94 15.25
CA GLU A 19 -9.92 -4.50 15.20
C GLU A 19 -10.74 -4.01 16.39
N LYS A 20 -11.83 -4.72 16.72
CA LYS A 20 -12.67 -4.37 17.86
C LYS A 20 -11.88 -4.37 19.18
N ILE A 21 -11.13 -5.44 19.43
CA ILE A 21 -10.35 -5.57 20.68
C ILE A 21 -9.29 -4.48 20.74
N LEU A 22 -8.54 -4.24 19.68
CA LEU A 22 -7.48 -3.23 19.66
C LEU A 22 -8.04 -1.82 19.88
N ASN A 23 -9.18 -1.49 19.28
CA ASN A 23 -9.85 -0.21 19.48
C ASN A 23 -10.28 -0.01 20.95
N GLU A 24 -10.74 -1.05 21.66
CA GLU A 24 -11.06 -0.97 23.09
C GLU A 24 -9.83 -0.59 23.96
N TYR A 25 -8.62 -0.90 23.48
CA TYR A 25 -7.35 -0.53 24.13
C TYR A 25 -6.71 0.75 23.55
N GLY A 26 -7.43 1.48 22.68
CA GLY A 26 -6.98 2.75 22.12
C GLY A 26 -5.97 2.62 20.97
N TYR A 27 -5.96 1.48 20.30
CA TYR A 27 -5.18 1.26 19.07
C TYR A 27 -6.10 1.34 17.86
N ASP A 28 -5.95 2.38 17.07
CA ASP A 28 -6.70 2.60 15.85
C ASP A 28 -5.97 1.98 14.65
N LYS A 29 -6.72 1.38 13.74
CA LYS A 29 -6.19 0.92 12.47
C LYS A 29 -5.81 2.13 11.61
N TYR A 30 -4.56 2.20 11.13
CA TYR A 30 -4.11 3.29 10.26
C TYR A 30 -3.80 2.81 8.84
N GLU A 31 -3.64 1.49 8.64
CA GLU A 31 -3.55 0.82 7.35
C GLU A 31 -4.06 -0.62 7.49
N ILE A 32 -4.13 -1.40 6.41
CA ILE A 32 -4.85 -2.68 6.37
C ILE A 32 -4.39 -3.72 7.39
N SER A 33 -3.11 -3.72 7.79
CA SER A 33 -2.51 -4.75 8.66
C SER A 33 -2.02 -4.23 9.99
N ASN A 34 -1.96 -2.92 10.20
CA ASN A 34 -1.31 -2.32 11.36
C ASN A 34 -2.19 -1.36 12.13
N TYR A 35 -2.00 -1.37 13.44
CA TYR A 35 -2.70 -0.55 14.42
C TYR A 35 -1.71 0.25 15.24
N ALA A 36 -2.11 1.43 15.68
CA ALA A 36 -1.31 2.28 16.55
C ALA A 36 -2.19 3.14 17.44
N LYS A 37 -1.65 3.60 18.55
CA LYS A 37 -2.27 4.73 19.27
C LYS A 37 -2.14 6.00 18.41
N PRO A 38 -3.10 6.93 18.49
CA PRO A 38 -3.04 8.18 17.73
C PRO A 38 -1.70 8.90 17.92
N GLY A 39 -1.02 9.22 16.80
CA GLY A 39 0.29 9.86 16.78
C GLY A 39 1.49 8.91 16.90
N PHE A 40 1.26 7.59 17.01
CA PHE A 40 2.31 6.56 17.05
C PHE A 40 2.30 5.63 15.84
N GLU A 41 1.63 6.00 14.77
CA GLU A 41 1.61 5.28 13.51
C GLU A 41 3.04 5.13 12.97
N SER A 42 3.36 3.97 12.37
CA SER A 42 4.66 3.75 11.76
C SER A 42 4.87 4.70 10.59
N ARG A 43 5.74 5.69 10.76
CA ARG A 43 6.11 6.66 9.72
C ARG A 43 6.76 5.97 8.53
N HIS A 44 7.47 4.88 8.76
CA HIS A 44 8.09 4.07 7.72
C HIS A 44 7.04 3.41 6.82
N ASN A 45 6.05 2.71 7.42
CA ASN A 45 4.97 2.07 6.67
C ASN A 45 4.14 3.11 5.91
N LEU A 46 3.74 4.20 6.59
CA LEU A 46 3.01 5.29 5.92
C LEU A 46 3.81 5.93 4.78
N GLY A 47 5.14 5.96 4.91
CA GLY A 47 6.04 6.42 3.85
C GLY A 47 5.91 5.55 2.58
N TYR A 48 5.93 4.23 2.72
CA TYR A 48 5.73 3.30 1.61
C TYR A 48 4.37 3.50 0.93
N TRP A 49 3.30 3.56 1.74
CA TRP A 49 1.94 3.73 1.23
C TRP A 49 1.67 5.12 0.65
N SER A 50 2.58 6.06 0.84
CA SER A 50 2.49 7.44 0.33
C SER A 50 3.54 7.76 -0.73
N HIS A 51 4.22 6.75 -1.29
CA HIS A 51 5.27 6.94 -2.30
C HIS A 51 6.39 7.90 -1.90
N ILE A 52 6.73 7.94 -0.60
CA ILE A 52 7.91 8.69 -0.16
C ILE A 52 9.15 7.93 -0.64
N PRO A 53 10.10 8.62 -1.30
CA PRO A 53 11.34 7.99 -1.73
C PRO A 53 12.07 7.32 -0.57
N TYR A 54 12.63 6.13 -0.80
CA TYR A 54 13.40 5.37 0.18
C TYR A 54 14.54 4.61 -0.45
N LEU A 55 15.57 4.36 0.34
CA LEU A 55 16.73 3.53 0.00
C LEU A 55 16.72 2.26 0.84
N GLY A 56 16.68 1.12 0.18
CA GLY A 56 16.81 -0.18 0.81
C GLY A 56 18.28 -0.55 1.09
N VAL A 57 18.54 -1.08 2.26
CA VAL A 57 19.87 -1.54 2.68
C VAL A 57 19.82 -3.02 3.03
N GLY A 58 20.77 -3.78 2.50
CA GLY A 58 20.86 -5.22 2.68
C GLY A 58 20.51 -6.01 1.43
N LEU A 59 20.62 -7.35 1.52
CA LEU A 59 20.29 -8.26 0.43
C LEU A 59 18.79 -8.17 0.08
N ASN A 60 18.48 -8.25 -1.21
CA ASN A 60 17.10 -8.16 -1.74
C ASN A 60 16.34 -6.88 -1.34
N ALA A 61 17.01 -5.90 -0.73
CA ALA A 61 16.31 -4.70 -0.31
C ALA A 61 15.93 -3.85 -1.54
N SER A 62 14.64 -3.56 -1.65
CA SER A 62 14.11 -2.69 -2.71
C SER A 62 14.30 -1.22 -2.35
N SER A 63 14.47 -0.40 -3.37
CA SER A 63 14.58 1.06 -3.29
C SER A 63 13.60 1.72 -4.25
N TYR A 64 13.12 2.90 -3.87
CA TYR A 64 12.35 3.77 -4.73
C TYR A 64 12.90 5.19 -4.65
N LEU A 65 13.48 5.68 -5.75
CA LEU A 65 14.09 6.99 -5.81
C LEU A 65 13.98 7.55 -7.24
N ASP A 66 13.71 8.83 -7.38
CA ASP A 66 13.59 9.54 -8.65
C ASP A 66 12.66 8.79 -9.66
N GLU A 67 11.51 8.32 -9.16
CA GLU A 67 10.53 7.58 -9.94
C GLU A 67 11.07 6.26 -10.54
N LYS A 68 12.14 5.74 -9.95
CA LYS A 68 12.76 4.47 -10.33
C LYS A 68 12.74 3.47 -9.20
N ARG A 69 12.60 2.19 -9.56
CA ARG A 69 12.74 1.07 -8.65
C ARG A 69 13.98 0.27 -8.99
N PHE A 70 14.69 -0.13 -7.97
CA PHE A 70 15.81 -1.06 -8.08
C PHE A 70 15.91 -1.90 -6.79
N GLU A 71 16.57 -3.03 -6.93
CA GLU A 71 16.76 -3.98 -5.83
C GLU A 71 18.24 -4.30 -5.68
N ASN A 72 18.66 -4.46 -4.44
CA ASN A 72 19.99 -4.97 -4.16
C ASN A 72 20.09 -6.46 -4.54
N PRO A 73 21.28 -6.95 -4.91
CA PRO A 73 21.49 -8.36 -5.20
C PRO A 73 21.01 -9.29 -4.07
N SER A 74 20.53 -10.47 -4.46
CA SER A 74 20.16 -11.53 -3.52
C SER A 74 21.38 -12.31 -3.00
N ASP A 75 22.47 -12.34 -3.76
CA ASP A 75 23.72 -12.97 -3.38
C ASP A 75 24.61 -12.04 -2.58
N MET A 76 25.21 -12.56 -1.50
CA MET A 76 26.07 -11.79 -0.60
C MET A 76 27.33 -11.29 -1.30
N LYS A 77 27.90 -12.11 -2.20
CA LYS A 77 29.14 -11.74 -2.90
C LYS A 77 28.88 -10.57 -3.83
N ASP A 78 27.81 -10.66 -4.64
CA ASP A 78 27.42 -9.59 -5.57
C ASP A 78 27.05 -8.30 -4.82
N TYR A 79 26.37 -8.43 -3.65
CA TYR A 79 26.08 -7.28 -2.81
C TYR A 79 27.33 -6.59 -2.26
N LEU A 80 28.35 -7.36 -1.85
CA LEU A 80 29.62 -6.82 -1.34
C LEU A 80 30.51 -6.23 -2.44
N GLU A 81 30.27 -6.58 -3.71
CA GLU A 81 30.96 -6.01 -4.87
C GLU A 81 30.40 -4.62 -5.27
N ILE A 82 29.22 -4.20 -4.75
CA ILE A 82 28.69 -2.85 -4.96
C ILE A 82 29.63 -1.83 -4.29
N GLN A 83 30.29 -1.00 -5.10
CA GLN A 83 31.25 0.00 -4.60
C GLN A 83 30.62 1.38 -4.41
N SER A 84 29.51 1.65 -5.09
CA SER A 84 28.83 2.94 -5.05
C SER A 84 27.32 2.79 -5.20
N PHE A 85 26.59 3.81 -4.75
CA PHE A 85 25.16 3.93 -5.01
C PHE A 85 24.85 3.93 -6.54
N GLY A 86 25.77 4.50 -7.35
CA GLY A 86 25.64 4.53 -8.81
C GLY A 86 25.50 3.14 -9.41
N ASP A 87 26.29 2.17 -8.94
CA ASP A 87 26.29 0.80 -9.45
C ASP A 87 24.94 0.12 -9.24
N ALA A 88 24.34 0.30 -8.06
CA ALA A 88 23.01 -0.21 -7.76
C ALA A 88 21.92 0.51 -8.57
N TYR A 89 22.12 1.79 -8.88
CA TYR A 89 21.16 2.64 -9.59
C TYR A 89 21.19 2.45 -11.11
N GLU A 90 22.29 1.96 -11.70
CA GLU A 90 22.37 1.71 -13.14
C GLU A 90 21.33 0.72 -13.68
N GLY A 91 20.96 -0.29 -12.86
CA GLY A 91 19.91 -1.25 -13.17
C GLY A 91 18.49 -0.78 -12.87
N ALA A 92 18.32 0.44 -12.39
CA ALA A 92 17.03 0.95 -11.94
C ALA A 92 16.00 1.05 -13.08
N ARG A 93 14.82 0.48 -12.86
CA ARG A 93 13.69 0.56 -13.78
C ARG A 93 12.89 1.85 -13.55
N SER A 94 12.79 2.68 -14.58
CA SER A 94 11.90 3.84 -14.57
C SER A 94 10.44 3.38 -14.64
N LEU A 95 9.60 3.93 -13.78
CA LEU A 95 8.16 3.73 -13.84
C LEU A 95 7.54 4.68 -14.87
N SER A 96 6.74 4.15 -15.77
CA SER A 96 5.88 4.96 -16.61
C SER A 96 4.86 5.73 -15.77
N VAL A 97 4.32 6.82 -16.31
CA VAL A 97 3.28 7.60 -15.60
C VAL A 97 2.06 6.73 -15.24
N TYR A 98 1.72 5.77 -16.10
CA TYR A 98 0.62 4.86 -15.84
C TYR A 98 0.91 3.93 -14.66
N GLU A 99 2.09 3.32 -14.61
CA GLU A 99 2.53 2.48 -13.47
C GLU A 99 2.57 3.29 -12.16
N GLN A 100 3.00 4.54 -12.21
CA GLN A 100 2.97 5.43 -11.03
C GLN A 100 1.54 5.72 -10.56
N MET A 101 0.58 5.89 -11.49
CA MET A 101 -0.83 6.03 -11.16
C MET A 101 -1.40 4.77 -10.53
N GLU A 102 -1.08 3.59 -11.07
CA GLU A 102 -1.49 2.30 -10.51
C GLU A 102 -0.93 2.10 -9.09
N GLU A 103 0.35 2.38 -8.89
CA GLU A 103 0.96 2.30 -7.56
C GLU A 103 0.35 3.31 -6.58
N PHE A 104 0.04 4.53 -7.02
CA PHE A 104 -0.64 5.53 -6.20
C PHE A 104 -2.00 5.01 -5.71
N MET A 105 -2.76 4.37 -6.59
CA MET A 105 -4.03 3.73 -6.23
C MET A 105 -3.81 2.55 -5.28
N PHE A 106 -3.01 1.58 -5.68
CA PHE A 106 -2.81 0.34 -4.94
C PHE A 106 -2.20 0.57 -3.55
N LEU A 107 -1.11 1.33 -3.46
CA LEU A 107 -0.45 1.59 -2.18
C LEU A 107 -1.25 2.56 -1.31
N GLY A 108 -1.82 3.59 -1.92
CA GLY A 108 -2.59 4.59 -1.19
C GLY A 108 -3.87 4.06 -0.56
N LEU A 109 -4.54 3.11 -1.22
CA LEU A 109 -5.76 2.45 -0.71
C LEU A 109 -5.48 1.51 0.48
N ARG A 110 -4.23 1.14 0.74
CA ARG A 110 -3.86 0.42 1.97
C ARG A 110 -4.05 1.28 3.24
N LYS A 111 -3.99 2.59 3.12
CA LYS A 111 -4.24 3.52 4.24
C LYS A 111 -5.74 3.60 4.54
N THR A 112 -6.13 3.55 5.81
CA THR A 112 -7.53 3.74 6.23
C THR A 112 -8.08 5.11 5.84
N LYS A 113 -7.20 6.12 5.75
CA LYS A 113 -7.54 7.47 5.24
C LYS A 113 -7.70 7.53 3.72
N GLY A 114 -7.37 6.45 3.02
CA GLY A 114 -7.46 6.36 1.56
C GLY A 114 -6.57 7.37 0.83
N ILE A 115 -6.97 7.71 -0.39
CA ILE A 115 -6.27 8.55 -1.36
C ILE A 115 -7.05 9.84 -1.64
N SER A 116 -6.34 10.93 -1.92
CA SER A 116 -6.92 12.22 -2.27
C SER A 116 -6.99 12.37 -3.79
N LYS A 117 -8.17 12.73 -4.30
CA LYS A 117 -8.35 13.07 -5.73
C LYS A 117 -7.56 14.33 -6.10
N LYS A 118 -7.43 15.26 -5.17
CA LYS A 118 -6.65 16.48 -5.36
C LYS A 118 -5.16 16.18 -5.48
N GLU A 119 -4.60 15.35 -4.57
CA GLU A 119 -3.20 14.90 -4.65
C GLU A 119 -2.93 14.16 -5.98
N PHE A 120 -3.87 13.37 -6.46
CA PHE A 120 -3.76 12.70 -7.76
C PHE A 120 -3.65 13.71 -8.92
N ILE A 121 -4.52 14.73 -8.94
CA ILE A 121 -4.46 15.79 -9.96
C ILE A 121 -3.15 16.55 -9.88
N GLU A 122 -2.71 16.93 -8.69
CA GLU A 122 -1.45 17.66 -8.47
C GLU A 122 -0.24 16.87 -8.96
N ARG A 123 -0.24 15.55 -8.77
CA ARG A 123 0.86 14.67 -9.17
C ARG A 123 0.86 14.34 -10.65
N PHE A 124 -0.30 14.05 -11.24
CA PHE A 124 -0.40 13.48 -12.58
C PHE A 124 -1.01 14.41 -13.64
N GLY A 125 -1.50 15.58 -13.25
CA GLY A 125 -2.07 16.57 -14.15
C GLY A 125 -3.42 16.20 -14.78
N CYS A 126 -4.04 15.10 -14.33
CA CYS A 126 -5.36 14.64 -14.79
C CYS A 126 -6.21 14.18 -13.60
N SER A 127 -7.54 14.12 -13.78
CA SER A 127 -8.42 13.68 -12.69
C SER A 127 -8.38 12.15 -12.54
N MET A 128 -8.46 11.68 -11.30
CA MET A 128 -8.60 10.25 -10.99
C MET A 128 -9.82 9.65 -11.70
N ASP A 129 -10.93 10.39 -11.76
CA ASP A 129 -12.15 9.94 -12.41
C ASP A 129 -11.99 9.77 -13.93
N SER A 130 -11.11 10.54 -14.58
CA SER A 130 -10.85 10.39 -16.02
C SER A 130 -10.08 9.10 -16.35
N VAL A 131 -9.30 8.59 -15.41
CA VAL A 131 -8.47 7.38 -15.58
C VAL A 131 -9.19 6.15 -15.01
N TYR A 132 -9.71 6.25 -13.78
CA TYR A 132 -10.25 5.12 -13.01
C TYR A 132 -11.75 5.23 -12.71
N GLY A 133 -12.45 6.22 -13.24
CA GLY A 133 -13.86 6.50 -12.89
C GLY A 133 -14.79 5.30 -13.04
N LYS A 134 -14.60 4.48 -14.09
CA LYS A 134 -15.41 3.27 -14.29
C LYS A 134 -15.18 2.25 -13.18
N GLN A 135 -13.92 1.99 -12.83
CA GLN A 135 -13.52 1.04 -11.78
C GLN A 135 -13.99 1.53 -10.40
N LEU A 136 -13.84 2.82 -10.13
CA LEU A 136 -14.30 3.44 -8.88
C LEU A 136 -15.81 3.29 -8.71
N ILE A 137 -16.59 3.64 -9.74
CA ILE A 137 -18.05 3.51 -9.72
C ILE A 137 -18.47 2.06 -9.48
N GLU A 138 -17.82 1.11 -10.15
CA GLU A 138 -18.14 -0.32 -9.98
C GLU A 138 -17.81 -0.81 -8.56
N SER A 139 -16.64 -0.49 -8.05
CA SER A 139 -16.23 -0.86 -6.67
C SER A 139 -17.14 -0.21 -5.61
N MET A 140 -17.60 1.02 -5.84
CA MET A 140 -18.57 1.68 -4.96
C MET A 140 -19.94 1.01 -5.01
N LYS A 141 -20.41 0.60 -6.19
CA LYS A 141 -21.68 -0.15 -6.32
C LYS A 141 -21.64 -1.49 -5.63
N GLN A 142 -20.47 -2.15 -5.63
CA GLN A 142 -20.25 -3.41 -4.92
C GLN A 142 -20.06 -3.21 -3.41
N GLY A 143 -20.03 -1.97 -2.93
CA GLY A 143 -19.81 -1.67 -1.52
C GLY A 143 -18.38 -1.83 -1.03
N MET A 144 -17.41 -2.04 -1.94
CA MET A 144 -16.00 -2.25 -1.60
C MET A 144 -15.26 -0.93 -1.35
N MET A 145 -15.72 0.14 -1.94
CA MET A 145 -15.13 1.48 -1.81
C MET A 145 -16.17 2.52 -1.49
N LYS A 146 -15.76 3.63 -0.91
CA LYS A 146 -16.57 4.82 -0.72
C LYS A 146 -15.77 6.09 -0.96
N GLU A 147 -16.50 7.16 -1.26
CA GLU A 147 -15.96 8.50 -1.45
C GLU A 147 -16.56 9.44 -0.41
N GLU A 148 -15.72 10.20 0.27
CA GLU A 148 -16.13 11.25 1.20
C GLU A 148 -15.27 12.52 0.94
N GLY A 149 -15.92 13.56 0.46
CA GLY A 149 -15.26 14.81 0.08
C GLY A 149 -14.24 14.60 -1.04
N ASP A 150 -12.98 14.83 -0.76
CA ASP A 150 -11.86 14.68 -1.69
C ASP A 150 -11.23 13.27 -1.66
N ARG A 151 -11.72 12.38 -0.79
CA ARG A 151 -11.04 11.11 -0.53
C ARG A 151 -11.85 9.91 -0.99
N VAL A 152 -11.13 8.94 -1.55
CA VAL A 152 -11.61 7.61 -1.88
C VAL A 152 -10.88 6.60 -1.01
N PHE A 153 -11.59 5.67 -0.40
CA PHE A 153 -11.02 4.66 0.49
C PHE A 153 -11.83 3.37 0.47
N LEU A 154 -11.19 2.29 0.90
CA LEU A 154 -11.83 0.98 1.03
C LEU A 154 -12.82 1.00 2.19
N THR A 155 -13.96 0.34 1.99
CA THR A 155 -14.85 -0.03 3.09
C THR A 155 -14.25 -1.18 3.89
N GLN A 156 -14.87 -1.57 5.01
CA GLN A 156 -14.45 -2.75 5.75
C GLN A 156 -14.47 -4.03 4.90
N ASP A 157 -15.49 -4.18 4.04
CA ASP A 157 -15.57 -5.33 3.14
C ASP A 157 -14.48 -5.29 2.06
N GLY A 158 -14.18 -4.10 1.53
CA GLY A 158 -13.06 -3.90 0.60
C GLY A 158 -11.70 -4.20 1.21
N ILE A 159 -11.50 -3.83 2.47
CA ILE A 159 -10.28 -4.15 3.21
C ILE A 159 -10.15 -5.66 3.45
N CYS A 160 -11.24 -6.33 3.86
CA CYS A 160 -11.25 -7.78 4.04
C CYS A 160 -10.88 -8.52 2.75
N LEU A 161 -11.47 -8.10 1.62
CA LEU A 161 -11.15 -8.71 0.31
C LEU A 161 -9.66 -8.53 -0.04
N LEU A 162 -9.10 -7.33 0.17
CA LEU A 162 -7.69 -7.08 -0.11
C LEU A 162 -6.77 -7.90 0.81
N TYR A 163 -7.15 -8.05 2.08
CA TYR A 163 -6.37 -8.83 3.05
C TYR A 163 -6.33 -10.32 2.68
N THR A 164 -7.46 -10.92 2.30
CA THR A 164 -7.54 -12.35 1.91
C THR A 164 -6.90 -12.63 0.55
N SER A 165 -6.78 -11.64 -0.34
CA SER A 165 -6.13 -11.80 -1.64
C SER A 165 -4.60 -11.70 -1.58
N ASP A 166 -4.05 -11.11 -0.52
CA ASP A 166 -2.60 -10.98 -0.29
C ASP A 166 -2.02 -12.14 0.56
N ALA A 167 -2.87 -13.04 1.08
CA ALA A 167 -2.49 -14.21 1.87
C ALA A 167 -2.35 -15.44 0.98
#